data_fd65c73e64728162e0561ac39a7ca064
#
_entry.id   fd65c73e64728162e0561ac39a7ca064
#
_cell.length_a   1.000
_cell.length_b   1.000
_cell.length_c   1.000
_cell.angle_alpha   90.00
_cell.angle_beta   90.00
_cell.angle_gamma   90.00
#
_symmetry.space_group_name_H-M   'P 1'
#
loop_
_entity.id
_entity.type
_entity.pdbx_description
1 polymer ?
#
loop_
_entity_poly.entity_id
_entity_poly.type
_entity_poly.pdbx_seq_one_letter_code
_entity_poly.pdbx_strand_id
1 'polypeptide(L)'
;RWSAPDDQFAVRFNTTTEEIKGWLKNSLVVEPGTRAYLVQEGEYLGEFAPGEYTVQSFVEKLQFWRKGQTTVIISRSEILPITLPSIDVVTSDDFVVSIEARCTIQMLDIQRFLLNLLGPKDQFSIADLEARLAPVIKQILWHTVGSRTLADVKSPAIAHEISKQAQEAINLSFQRYGIQFVEVETLSAKSEE
;
A
#
# COMPACT_ATOMS: atom_id res chain seq x y z
N ARG A 1 -1.32 16.38 16.51
CA ARG A 1 -1.98 15.25 15.81
C ARG A 1 -1.08 14.74 14.72
N TRP A 2 -1.05 13.42 14.53
CA TRP A 2 -0.37 12.75 13.46
C TRP A 2 -1.41 12.07 12.57
N SER A 3 -1.48 12.50 11.30
CA SER A 3 -2.39 11.97 10.29
C SER A 3 -1.71 11.96 8.94
N ALA A 4 -2.06 11.01 8.08
CA ALA A 4 -1.70 11.07 6.68
C ALA A 4 -2.76 11.90 5.93
N PRO A 5 -2.38 12.90 5.12
CA PRO A 5 -3.31 13.61 4.23
C PRO A 5 -4.08 12.64 3.34
N ASP A 6 -5.28 13.03 2.90
CA ASP A 6 -6.20 12.11 2.20
C ASP A 6 -5.64 11.57 0.86
N ASP A 7 -4.80 12.34 0.20
CA ASP A 7 -4.13 11.97 -1.05
C ASP A 7 -2.79 11.26 -0.84
N GLN A 8 -2.31 11.16 0.42
CA GLN A 8 -1.02 10.56 0.75
C GLN A 8 -1.19 9.14 1.29
N PHE A 9 -0.40 8.21 0.76
CA PHE A 9 -0.26 6.87 1.31
C PHE A 9 0.69 6.85 2.51
N ALA A 10 1.77 7.62 2.43
CA ALA A 10 2.71 7.82 3.52
C ALA A 10 3.38 9.20 3.44
N VAL A 11 3.68 9.77 4.61
CA VAL A 11 4.46 11.00 4.77
C VAL A 11 5.59 10.77 5.76
N ARG A 12 6.73 11.41 5.54
CA ARG A 12 7.90 11.36 6.39
C ARG A 12 8.33 12.76 6.75
N PHE A 13 8.69 12.98 8.00
CA PHE A 13 9.30 14.23 8.45
C PHE A 13 10.32 13.98 9.54
N ASN A 14 11.30 14.86 9.63
CA ASN A 14 12.31 14.83 10.67
C ASN A 14 11.90 15.76 11.81
N THR A 15 12.16 15.33 13.01
CA THR A 15 11.90 16.06 14.25
C THR A 15 12.97 15.71 15.28
N THR A 16 12.87 16.25 16.47
CA THR A 16 13.76 15.93 17.58
C THR A 16 13.01 15.24 18.70
N THR A 17 13.75 14.49 19.51
CA THR A 17 13.21 13.88 20.73
C THR A 17 12.53 14.91 21.65
N GLU A 18 13.07 16.12 21.74
CA GLU A 18 12.52 17.18 22.61
C GLU A 18 11.21 17.74 22.05
N GLU A 19 11.09 17.88 20.73
CA GLU A 19 9.83 18.30 20.10
C GLU A 19 8.75 17.24 20.30
N ILE A 20 9.07 15.96 20.11
CA ILE A 20 8.11 14.88 20.39
C ILE A 20 7.66 14.89 21.84
N LYS A 21 8.58 15.07 22.79
CA LYS A 21 8.21 15.22 24.22
C LYS A 21 7.33 16.44 24.46
N GLY A 22 7.58 17.53 23.74
CA GLY A 22 6.73 18.72 23.77
C GLY A 22 5.30 18.44 23.33
N TRP A 23 5.14 17.71 22.24
CA TRP A 23 3.81 17.30 21.74
C TRP A 23 3.10 16.35 22.70
N LEU A 24 3.83 15.42 23.31
CA LEU A 24 3.29 14.45 24.26
C LEU A 24 2.80 15.09 25.57
N LYS A 25 3.31 16.27 25.96
CA LYS A 25 2.79 17.02 27.12
C LYS A 25 1.33 17.44 26.95
N ASN A 26 0.89 17.63 25.70
CA ASN A 26 -0.46 18.02 25.33
C ASN A 26 -1.27 16.86 24.71
N SER A 27 -0.89 15.62 24.99
CA SER A 27 -1.42 14.41 24.37
C SER A 27 -1.24 14.34 22.85
N LEU A 28 -0.35 13.47 22.41
CA LEU A 28 -0.16 13.19 21.00
C LEU A 28 -1.21 12.19 20.51
N VAL A 29 -1.99 12.59 19.52
CA VAL A 29 -3.02 11.74 18.90
C VAL A 29 -2.52 11.22 17.56
N VAL A 30 -2.55 9.90 17.38
CA VAL A 30 -2.44 9.24 16.07
C VAL A 30 -3.87 8.98 15.58
N GLU A 31 -4.20 9.57 14.44
CA GLU A 31 -5.58 9.54 13.92
C GLU A 31 -6.00 8.13 13.48
N PRO A 32 -7.30 7.79 13.57
CA PRO A 32 -7.85 6.57 12.98
C PRO A 32 -7.46 6.41 11.50
N GLY A 33 -7.27 5.17 11.07
CA GLY A 33 -6.87 4.88 9.68
C GLY A 33 -5.39 5.16 9.36
N THR A 34 -4.60 5.60 10.37
CA THR A 34 -3.16 5.83 10.21
C THR A 34 -2.34 5.04 11.21
N ARG A 35 -1.05 4.87 10.93
CA ARG A 35 -0.02 4.41 11.87
C ARG A 35 1.19 5.30 11.77
N ALA A 36 1.82 5.54 12.90
CA ALA A 36 3.07 6.27 12.95
C ALA A 36 4.23 5.32 13.31
N TYR A 37 5.36 5.55 12.70
CA TYR A 37 6.57 4.77 12.89
C TYR A 37 7.72 5.73 13.20
N LEU A 38 8.58 5.34 14.13
CA LEU A 38 9.76 6.11 14.50
C LEU A 38 11.02 5.40 14.08
N VAL A 39 11.91 6.17 13.45
CA VAL A 39 13.24 5.74 13.05
C VAL A 39 14.25 6.74 13.58
N GLN A 40 15.31 6.29 14.22
CA GLN A 40 16.39 7.12 14.72
C GLN A 40 17.73 6.53 14.29
N GLU A 41 18.58 7.34 13.66
CA GLU A 41 19.90 6.89 13.15
C GLU A 41 19.82 5.64 12.24
N GLY A 42 18.72 5.50 11.49
CA GLY A 42 18.46 4.36 10.63
C GLY A 42 17.88 3.12 11.35
N GLU A 43 17.77 3.15 12.66
CA GLU A 43 17.17 2.08 13.45
C GLU A 43 15.66 2.32 13.65
N TYR A 44 14.89 1.26 13.44
CA TYR A 44 13.45 1.25 13.73
C TYR A 44 13.24 1.16 15.24
N LEU A 45 12.57 2.16 15.80
CA LEU A 45 12.33 2.25 17.24
C LEU A 45 11.01 1.64 17.67
N GLY A 46 9.96 1.74 16.83
CA GLY A 46 8.64 1.23 17.16
C GLY A 46 7.53 1.82 16.32
N GLU A 47 6.32 1.28 16.51
CA GLU A 47 5.11 1.73 15.84
C GLU A 47 4.03 2.17 16.83
N PHE A 48 3.20 3.09 16.39
CA PHE A 48 2.09 3.66 17.14
C PHE A 48 0.81 3.49 16.33
N ALA A 49 -0.08 2.66 16.86
CA ALA A 49 -1.42 2.49 16.33
C ALA A 49 -2.28 3.75 16.57
N PRO A 50 -3.45 3.87 15.93
CA PRO A 50 -4.40 4.94 16.25
C PRO A 50 -4.68 5.00 17.76
N GLY A 51 -4.66 6.21 18.31
CA GLY A 51 -4.89 6.43 19.74
C GLY A 51 -4.22 7.67 20.28
N GLU A 52 -4.42 7.90 21.55
CA GLU A 52 -3.86 9.01 22.32
C GLU A 52 -2.67 8.52 23.16
N TYR A 53 -1.57 9.27 23.11
CA TYR A 53 -0.31 8.90 23.77
C TYR A 53 0.15 10.02 24.70
N THR A 54 0.47 9.63 25.92
CA THR A 54 1.18 10.45 26.91
C THR A 54 2.69 10.19 26.83
N VAL A 55 3.50 11.00 27.50
CA VAL A 55 4.97 10.79 27.57
C VAL A 55 5.29 9.38 28.06
N GLN A 56 4.62 8.93 29.12
CA GLN A 56 4.88 7.62 29.71
C GLN A 56 4.53 6.48 28.74
N SER A 57 3.30 6.46 28.22
CA SER A 57 2.85 5.41 27.29
C SER A 57 3.64 5.37 25.98
N PHE A 58 4.21 6.53 25.58
CA PHE A 58 5.03 6.62 24.38
C PHE A 58 6.43 6.03 24.62
N VAL A 59 7.07 6.40 25.74
CA VAL A 59 8.41 5.92 26.10
C VAL A 59 8.43 4.41 26.38
N GLU A 60 7.37 3.87 26.99
CA GLU A 60 7.24 2.43 27.27
C GLU A 60 7.22 1.58 25.99
N LYS A 61 6.77 2.14 24.87
CA LYS A 61 6.75 1.45 23.57
C LYS A 61 8.06 1.51 22.80
N LEU A 62 8.96 2.44 23.16
CA LEU A 62 10.20 2.66 22.46
C LEU A 62 11.36 1.95 23.15
N GLN A 63 11.91 0.98 22.46
CA GLN A 63 13.19 0.39 22.84
C GLN A 63 14.30 1.35 22.40
N PHE A 64 15.13 1.84 23.34
CA PHE A 64 16.33 2.62 23.03
C PHE A 64 16.15 4.06 22.52
N TRP A 65 15.04 4.72 22.85
CA TRP A 65 14.85 6.12 22.46
C TRP A 65 15.90 7.04 23.06
N ARG A 66 16.80 7.54 22.25
CA ARG A 66 17.89 8.43 22.62
C ARG A 66 17.55 9.88 22.29
N LYS A 67 18.30 10.79 22.91
CA LYS A 67 18.23 12.20 22.56
C LYS A 67 18.85 12.43 21.18
N GLY A 68 18.11 13.05 20.24
CA GLY A 68 18.64 13.32 18.90
C GLY A 68 17.55 13.52 17.85
N GLN A 69 17.98 13.45 16.61
CA GLN A 69 17.14 13.51 15.42
C GLN A 69 16.30 12.23 15.30
N THR A 70 15.02 12.40 15.08
CA THR A 70 14.07 11.29 14.92
C THR A 70 13.28 11.52 13.63
N THR A 71 13.20 10.51 12.82
CA THR A 71 12.34 10.49 11.63
C THR A 71 11.00 9.87 12.00
N VAL A 72 9.93 10.58 11.75
CA VAL A 72 8.57 10.09 11.91
C VAL A 72 8.01 9.79 10.53
N ILE A 73 7.42 8.61 10.40
CA ILE A 73 6.71 8.19 9.18
C ILE A 73 5.28 7.93 9.59
N ILE A 74 4.35 8.55 8.88
CA ILE A 74 2.92 8.31 9.06
C ILE A 74 2.41 7.67 7.79
N SER A 75 1.80 6.50 7.89
CA SER A 75 1.19 5.82 6.75
C SER A 75 -0.26 5.49 7.00
N ARG A 76 -1.01 5.30 5.92
CA ARG A 76 -2.33 4.69 6.01
C ARG A 76 -2.21 3.27 6.51
N SER A 77 -3.09 2.87 7.42
CA SER A 77 -3.16 1.52 8.00
C SER A 77 -4.45 0.80 7.68
N GLU A 78 -5.40 1.49 7.08
CA GLU A 78 -6.65 0.92 6.59
C GLU A 78 -6.46 0.22 5.24
N ILE A 79 -7.40 -0.66 4.92
CA ILE A 79 -7.49 -1.27 3.58
C ILE A 79 -7.90 -0.18 2.59
N LEU A 80 -7.06 0.04 1.58
CA LEU A 80 -7.25 1.10 0.60
C LEU A 80 -7.71 0.52 -0.73
N PRO A 81 -8.87 0.94 -1.27
CA PRO A 81 -9.28 0.57 -2.61
C PRO A 81 -8.46 1.34 -3.66
N ILE A 82 -7.98 0.63 -4.67
CA ILE A 82 -7.29 1.19 -5.85
C ILE A 82 -8.03 0.71 -7.08
N THR A 83 -8.40 1.64 -7.96
CA THR A 83 -8.98 1.33 -9.26
C THR A 83 -7.94 1.58 -10.35
N LEU A 84 -7.63 0.55 -11.10
CA LEU A 84 -6.71 0.67 -12.22
C LEU A 84 -7.46 1.08 -13.49
N PRO A 85 -6.81 1.82 -14.39
CA PRO A 85 -7.39 2.11 -15.70
C PRO A 85 -7.65 0.82 -16.46
N SER A 86 -8.64 0.84 -17.34
CA SER A 86 -8.97 -0.28 -18.21
C SER A 86 -7.75 -0.75 -19.01
N ILE A 87 -7.57 -2.05 -19.08
CA ILE A 87 -6.43 -2.72 -19.73
C ILE A 87 -6.96 -3.59 -20.86
N ASP A 88 -6.51 -3.32 -22.08
CA ASP A 88 -6.84 -4.15 -23.24
C ASP A 88 -5.88 -5.32 -23.32
N VAL A 89 -6.44 -6.52 -23.36
CA VAL A 89 -5.72 -7.79 -23.46
C VAL A 89 -6.23 -8.58 -24.65
N VAL A 90 -5.32 -9.17 -25.41
CA VAL A 90 -5.66 -10.09 -26.51
C VAL A 90 -5.74 -11.50 -25.94
N THR A 91 -6.87 -12.17 -26.14
CA THR A 91 -7.09 -13.57 -25.74
C THR A 91 -6.35 -14.55 -26.67
N SER A 92 -6.26 -15.81 -26.28
CA SER A 92 -5.60 -16.86 -27.08
C SER A 92 -6.27 -17.17 -28.42
N ASP A 93 -7.50 -16.73 -28.59
CA ASP A 93 -8.32 -16.84 -29.82
C ASP A 93 -8.47 -15.47 -30.52
N ASP A 94 -7.52 -14.57 -30.32
CA ASP A 94 -7.34 -13.29 -31.00
C ASP A 94 -8.45 -12.22 -30.76
N PHE A 95 -9.23 -12.34 -29.72
CA PHE A 95 -10.19 -11.29 -29.33
C PHE A 95 -9.57 -10.26 -28.39
N VAL A 96 -9.92 -8.98 -28.58
CA VAL A 96 -9.55 -7.92 -27.65
C VAL A 96 -10.58 -7.84 -26.53
N VAL A 97 -10.11 -7.86 -25.31
CA VAL A 97 -10.94 -7.78 -24.11
C VAL A 97 -10.43 -6.64 -23.23
N SER A 98 -11.29 -5.70 -22.91
CA SER A 98 -10.98 -4.64 -21.95
C SER A 98 -11.29 -5.10 -20.52
N ILE A 99 -10.29 -5.09 -19.66
CA ILE A 99 -10.38 -5.53 -18.25
C ILE A 99 -10.24 -4.34 -17.35
N GLU A 100 -11.21 -4.13 -16.47
CA GLU A 100 -11.11 -3.25 -15.33
C GLU A 100 -10.70 -4.06 -14.10
N ALA A 101 -9.70 -3.59 -13.37
CA ALA A 101 -9.27 -4.24 -12.14
C ALA A 101 -9.44 -3.28 -10.96
N ARG A 102 -10.11 -3.74 -9.91
CA ARG A 102 -10.13 -3.12 -8.60
C ARG A 102 -9.30 -3.94 -7.64
N CYS A 103 -8.45 -3.28 -6.91
CA CYS A 103 -7.60 -3.93 -5.92
C CYS A 103 -7.81 -3.27 -4.58
N THR A 104 -7.81 -4.05 -3.52
CA THR A 104 -7.70 -3.53 -2.17
C THR A 104 -6.33 -3.88 -1.62
N ILE A 105 -5.65 -2.87 -1.09
CA ILE A 105 -4.28 -3.00 -0.59
C ILE A 105 -4.18 -2.64 0.88
N GLN A 106 -3.18 -3.19 1.53
CA GLN A 106 -2.84 -2.90 2.91
C GLN A 106 -1.32 -2.82 3.09
N MET A 107 -0.85 -1.91 3.96
CA MET A 107 0.53 -1.91 4.43
C MET A 107 0.77 -3.12 5.31
N LEU A 108 1.75 -3.96 4.94
CA LEU A 108 2.12 -5.16 5.69
C LEU A 108 3.44 -4.98 6.44
N ASP A 109 4.43 -4.38 5.78
CA ASP A 109 5.79 -4.23 6.31
C ASP A 109 6.34 -2.84 5.97
N ILE A 110 6.35 -1.97 6.96
CA ILE A 110 6.80 -0.58 6.79
C ILE A 110 8.29 -0.49 6.44
N GLN A 111 9.12 -1.38 6.95
CA GLN A 111 10.57 -1.33 6.68
C GLN A 111 10.86 -1.63 5.22
N ARG A 112 10.20 -2.65 4.66
CA ARG A 112 10.28 -2.95 3.21
C ARG A 112 9.74 -1.82 2.36
N PHE A 113 8.62 -1.22 2.76
CA PHE A 113 8.05 -0.06 2.08
C PHE A 113 9.03 1.12 2.05
N LEU A 114 9.63 1.46 3.19
CA LEU A 114 10.60 2.55 3.30
C LEU A 114 11.81 2.34 2.40
N LEU A 115 12.36 1.14 2.41
CA LEU A 115 13.56 0.83 1.64
C LEU A 115 13.31 0.77 0.13
N ASN A 116 12.17 0.22 -0.29
CA ASN A 116 11.95 -0.16 -1.69
C ASN A 116 10.96 0.73 -2.45
N LEU A 117 10.10 1.48 -1.74
CA LEU A 117 9.11 2.37 -2.37
C LEU A 117 9.30 3.83 -1.99
N LEU A 118 9.28 4.16 -0.69
CA LEU A 118 9.42 5.54 -0.24
C LEU A 118 10.81 6.09 -0.59
N GLY A 119 11.87 5.32 -0.32
CA GLY A 119 13.25 5.72 -0.58
C GLY A 119 13.59 7.07 0.05
N PRO A 120 14.18 8.02 -0.70
CA PRO A 120 14.52 9.35 -0.19
C PRO A 120 13.37 10.35 -0.15
N LYS A 121 12.18 9.99 -0.65
CA LYS A 121 11.02 10.88 -0.68
C LYS A 121 10.46 11.17 0.71
N ASP A 122 9.96 12.37 0.92
CA ASP A 122 9.26 12.75 2.16
C ASP A 122 7.75 12.50 2.09
N GLN A 123 7.24 12.31 0.88
CA GLN A 123 5.83 12.02 0.62
C GLN A 123 5.71 10.93 -0.43
N PHE A 124 4.70 10.08 -0.28
CA PHE A 124 4.33 9.06 -1.24
C PHE A 124 2.81 9.07 -1.38
N SER A 125 2.33 9.61 -2.49
CA SER A 125 0.90 9.76 -2.73
C SER A 125 0.25 8.43 -3.12
N ILE A 126 -1.08 8.38 -3.04
CA ILE A 126 -1.86 7.26 -3.57
C ILE A 126 -1.65 7.16 -5.09
N ALA A 127 -1.56 8.30 -5.79
CA ALA A 127 -1.27 8.33 -7.22
C ALA A 127 0.13 7.78 -7.57
N ASP A 128 1.17 8.07 -6.74
CA ASP A 128 2.50 7.45 -6.89
C ASP A 128 2.43 5.93 -6.77
N LEU A 129 1.61 5.45 -5.81
CA LEU A 129 1.40 4.03 -5.59
C LEU A 129 0.71 3.38 -6.80
N GLU A 130 -0.39 3.96 -7.27
CA GLU A 130 -1.11 3.50 -8.48
C GLU A 130 -0.19 3.46 -9.69
N ALA A 131 0.56 4.51 -9.95
CA ALA A 131 1.52 4.58 -11.06
C ALA A 131 2.60 3.49 -10.96
N ARG A 132 3.00 3.11 -9.75
CA ARG A 132 4.00 2.06 -9.53
C ARG A 132 3.41 0.66 -9.68
N LEU A 133 2.15 0.48 -9.28
CA LEU A 133 1.44 -0.80 -9.32
C LEU A 133 0.95 -1.14 -10.73
N ALA A 134 0.40 -0.15 -11.45
CA ALA A 134 -0.30 -0.36 -12.71
C ALA A 134 0.50 -1.15 -13.77
N PRO A 135 1.79 -0.87 -14.06
CA PRO A 135 2.52 -1.61 -15.08
C PRO A 135 2.69 -3.10 -14.75
N VAL A 136 2.93 -3.41 -13.47
CA VAL A 136 3.14 -4.80 -13.02
C VAL A 136 1.82 -5.57 -13.05
N ILE A 137 0.75 -4.96 -12.57
CA ILE A 137 -0.58 -5.57 -12.60
C ILE A 137 -1.03 -5.78 -14.04
N LYS A 138 -0.82 -4.80 -14.92
CA LYS A 138 -1.09 -4.93 -16.36
C LYS A 138 -0.37 -6.14 -16.96
N GLN A 139 0.91 -6.30 -16.69
CA GLN A 139 1.69 -7.43 -17.20
C GLN A 139 1.16 -8.78 -16.69
N ILE A 140 0.80 -8.86 -15.41
CA ILE A 140 0.25 -10.08 -14.81
C ILE A 140 -1.11 -10.41 -15.41
N LEU A 141 -2.02 -9.44 -15.51
CA LEU A 141 -3.33 -9.63 -16.12
C LEU A 141 -3.21 -10.03 -17.59
N TRP A 142 -2.31 -9.38 -18.33
CA TRP A 142 -2.08 -9.74 -19.73
C TRP A 142 -1.61 -11.18 -19.89
N HIS A 143 -0.73 -11.65 -19.03
CA HIS A 143 -0.28 -13.05 -19.06
C HIS A 143 -1.41 -14.02 -18.65
N THR A 144 -2.13 -13.70 -17.59
CA THR A 144 -3.17 -14.58 -17.02
C THR A 144 -4.39 -14.69 -17.94
N VAL A 145 -4.82 -13.58 -18.55
CA VAL A 145 -5.99 -13.52 -19.45
C VAL A 145 -5.61 -13.88 -20.87
N GLY A 146 -4.47 -13.43 -21.38
CA GLY A 146 -4.01 -13.71 -22.74
C GLY A 146 -3.78 -15.19 -23.04
N SER A 147 -3.63 -16.03 -22.02
CA SER A 147 -3.56 -17.50 -22.17
C SER A 147 -4.94 -18.18 -22.23
N ARG A 148 -6.04 -17.43 -22.15
CA ARG A 148 -7.42 -17.93 -22.11
C ARG A 148 -8.18 -17.54 -23.38
N THR A 149 -9.23 -18.30 -23.69
CA THR A 149 -10.16 -17.93 -24.76
C THR A 149 -11.17 -16.89 -24.30
N LEU A 150 -11.83 -16.22 -25.25
CA LEU A 150 -12.92 -15.28 -24.93
C LEU A 150 -14.05 -15.96 -24.14
N ALA A 151 -14.37 -17.22 -24.50
CA ALA A 151 -15.39 -18.00 -23.80
C ALA A 151 -15.00 -18.25 -22.33
N ASP A 152 -13.73 -18.56 -22.08
CA ASP A 152 -13.20 -18.74 -20.71
C ASP A 152 -13.31 -17.45 -19.90
N VAL A 153 -12.89 -16.31 -20.47
CA VAL A 153 -12.92 -15.00 -19.78
C VAL A 153 -14.36 -14.56 -19.46
N LYS A 154 -15.33 -14.92 -20.30
CA LYS A 154 -16.75 -14.65 -20.04
C LYS A 154 -17.42 -15.62 -19.03
N SER A 155 -16.77 -16.73 -18.71
CA SER A 155 -17.27 -17.71 -17.74
C SER A 155 -17.06 -17.22 -16.31
N PRO A 156 -18.11 -17.06 -15.46
CA PRO A 156 -17.95 -16.58 -14.09
C PRO A 156 -17.03 -17.45 -13.23
N ALA A 157 -17.04 -18.77 -13.43
CA ALA A 157 -16.20 -19.70 -12.67
C ALA A 157 -14.72 -19.50 -13.03
N ILE A 158 -14.40 -19.32 -14.30
CA ILE A 158 -13.03 -19.10 -14.78
C ILE A 158 -12.58 -17.68 -14.43
N ALA A 159 -13.46 -16.67 -14.50
CA ALA A 159 -13.16 -15.31 -14.09
C ALA A 159 -12.71 -15.25 -12.61
N HIS A 160 -13.35 -16.01 -11.72
CA HIS A 160 -12.92 -16.12 -10.32
C HIS A 160 -11.53 -16.76 -10.19
N GLU A 161 -11.26 -17.82 -10.95
CA GLU A 161 -9.94 -18.46 -10.99
C GLU A 161 -8.86 -17.49 -11.50
N ILE A 162 -9.14 -16.72 -12.56
CA ILE A 162 -8.27 -15.69 -13.11
C ILE A 162 -7.94 -14.64 -12.04
N SER A 163 -8.97 -14.13 -11.35
CA SER A 163 -8.77 -13.14 -10.27
C SER A 163 -7.89 -13.68 -9.16
N LYS A 164 -8.08 -14.94 -8.74
CA LYS A 164 -7.25 -15.58 -7.72
C LYS A 164 -5.81 -15.76 -8.17
N GLN A 165 -5.58 -16.26 -9.38
CA GLN A 165 -4.23 -16.40 -9.95
C GLN A 165 -3.53 -15.05 -10.10
N ALA A 166 -4.25 -14.02 -10.54
CA ALA A 166 -3.73 -12.66 -10.61
C ALA A 166 -3.34 -12.13 -9.23
N GLN A 167 -4.20 -12.31 -8.22
CA GLN A 167 -3.93 -11.89 -6.85
C GLN A 167 -2.67 -12.56 -6.27
N GLU A 168 -2.50 -13.86 -6.47
CA GLU A 168 -1.32 -14.61 -6.01
C GLU A 168 -0.04 -14.09 -6.68
N ALA A 169 -0.05 -13.87 -8.00
CA ALA A 169 1.09 -13.36 -8.76
C ALA A 169 1.42 -11.91 -8.38
N ILE A 170 0.41 -11.07 -8.17
CA ILE A 170 0.56 -9.69 -7.73
C ILE A 170 1.18 -9.66 -6.33
N ASN A 171 0.65 -10.44 -5.39
CA ASN A 171 1.19 -10.51 -4.03
C ASN A 171 2.66 -10.95 -4.02
N LEU A 172 3.01 -11.95 -4.80
CA LEU A 172 4.40 -12.41 -4.93
C LEU A 172 5.31 -11.29 -5.45
N SER A 173 4.84 -10.52 -6.44
CA SER A 173 5.60 -9.42 -7.04
C SER A 173 5.79 -8.24 -6.08
N PHE A 174 4.80 -7.97 -5.22
CA PHE A 174 4.79 -6.80 -4.33
C PHE A 174 5.20 -7.10 -2.88
N GLN A 175 5.42 -8.35 -2.52
CA GLN A 175 5.89 -8.73 -1.18
C GLN A 175 7.17 -7.98 -0.77
N ARG A 176 8.09 -7.74 -1.71
CA ARG A 176 9.34 -7.00 -1.49
C ARG A 176 9.11 -5.52 -1.12
N TYR A 177 7.94 -4.97 -1.44
CA TYR A 177 7.59 -3.57 -1.17
C TYR A 177 6.84 -3.38 0.15
N GLY A 178 6.56 -4.47 0.88
CA GLY A 178 5.82 -4.41 2.14
C GLY A 178 4.33 -4.11 1.98
N ILE A 179 3.77 -4.35 0.79
CA ILE A 179 2.35 -4.15 0.48
C ILE A 179 1.72 -5.51 0.19
N GLN A 180 0.51 -5.71 0.70
CA GLN A 180 -0.33 -6.86 0.45
C GLN A 180 -1.58 -6.45 -0.32
N PHE A 181 -1.93 -7.22 -1.33
CA PHE A 181 -3.22 -7.16 -2.00
C PHE A 181 -4.17 -8.11 -1.28
N VAL A 182 -5.18 -7.54 -0.63
CA VAL A 182 -6.19 -8.29 0.13
C VAL A 182 -7.18 -8.92 -0.84
N GLU A 183 -7.54 -8.16 -1.89
CA GLU A 183 -8.50 -8.59 -2.90
C GLU A 183 -8.13 -8.00 -4.25
N VAL A 184 -8.31 -8.78 -5.30
CA VAL A 184 -8.21 -8.35 -6.70
C VAL A 184 -9.47 -8.81 -7.40
N GLU A 185 -10.33 -7.85 -7.75
CA GLU A 185 -11.53 -8.08 -8.53
C GLU A 185 -11.27 -7.68 -9.98
N THR A 186 -11.48 -8.59 -10.91
CA THR A 186 -11.55 -8.26 -12.33
C THR A 186 -13.00 -7.96 -12.68
N LEU A 187 -13.28 -6.69 -12.96
CA LEU A 187 -14.61 -6.26 -13.38
C LEU A 187 -14.73 -6.36 -14.90
N SER A 188 -15.71 -7.11 -15.35
CA SER A 188 -16.25 -7.24 -16.72
C SER A 188 -15.32 -7.01 -17.89
N ALA A 189 -15.14 -8.08 -18.64
CA ALA A 189 -14.62 -8.02 -20.00
C ALA A 189 -15.69 -7.41 -20.94
N LYS A 190 -15.45 -6.20 -21.45
CA LYS A 190 -16.17 -5.68 -22.61
C LYS A 190 -15.41 -6.16 -23.84
N SER A 191 -16.03 -6.99 -24.68
CA SER A 191 -15.50 -7.28 -26.02
C SER A 191 -16.02 -6.20 -26.96
N GLU A 192 -15.13 -5.51 -27.65
CA GLU A 192 -15.51 -4.80 -28.88
C GLU A 192 -15.75 -5.86 -29.96
N GLU A 193 -16.98 -5.86 -30.53
CA GLU A 193 -17.32 -6.64 -31.74
C GLU A 193 -16.70 -5.98 -32.96
#